data_27c1338fd0052f4b6166d1f53345c72d
#
_entry.id   27c1338fd0052f4b6166d1f53345c72d
#
_cell.length_a   1.000
_cell.length_b   1.000
_cell.length_c   1.000
_cell.angle_alpha   90.00
_cell.angle_beta   90.00
_cell.angle_gamma   90.00
#
_symmetry.space_group_name_H-M   'P 1'
#
loop_
_entity.id
_entity.type
_entity.pdbx_description
1 polymer ?
#
loop_
_entity_poly.entity_id
_entity_poly.type
_entity_poly.pdbx_seq_one_letter_code
_entity_poly.pdbx_strand_id
1 'polypeptide(L)'
;ADQNLPQDIVYDRNHQGYRLVQKEEAVFTNSEILAVCRILLESRSMVQEEMFPLLDKLLDRCVTEQNKRMVKSLIANEKFLYVPPHHGTKILPGLWKLGQAIQSHTVLEIEYQKLKGKETVHRVIEPVGLLFSEYYFYLVGFIRGIDKAKAFENPDDLFPTIYRLDRIVRFQETGEHFHPPYAD
;
A
#
# COMPACT_ATOMS: atom_id res chain seq x y z
N ALA A 1 -3.02 -14.76 29.27
CA ALA A 1 -1.57 -14.54 29.39
C ALA A 1 -1.42 -13.03 29.43
N ASP A 2 -1.26 -12.51 30.68
CA ASP A 2 -1.03 -11.09 30.93
C ASP A 2 0.34 -10.69 30.37
N GLN A 3 0.37 -9.87 29.36
CA GLN A 3 1.58 -9.19 28.91
C GLN A 3 1.91 -8.12 29.97
N ASN A 4 2.91 -8.39 30.80
CA ASN A 4 3.51 -7.40 31.69
C ASN A 4 4.18 -6.31 30.83
N LEU A 5 3.43 -5.25 30.52
CA LEU A 5 3.99 -4.03 29.93
C LEU A 5 4.89 -3.36 30.99
N PRO A 6 6.10 -2.91 30.65
CA PRO A 6 6.95 -2.19 31.56
C PRO A 6 6.24 -0.93 32.04
N GLN A 7 6.04 -0.83 33.34
CA GLN A 7 5.33 0.27 34.00
C GLN A 7 6.30 0.98 34.94
N ASP A 8 6.47 2.29 34.78
CA ASP A 8 7.19 3.11 35.74
C ASP A 8 6.19 3.72 36.74
N ILE A 9 6.48 3.63 38.01
CA ILE A 9 5.73 4.30 39.09
C ILE A 9 6.34 5.67 39.29
N VAL A 10 5.58 6.72 38.94
CA VAL A 10 6.03 8.11 39.10
C VAL A 10 5.17 8.81 40.15
N TYR A 11 5.83 9.53 41.07
CA TYR A 11 5.13 10.34 42.07
C TYR A 11 4.56 11.62 41.45
N ASP A 12 3.24 11.75 41.47
CA ASP A 12 2.54 12.94 40.96
C ASP A 12 2.33 13.95 42.10
N ARG A 13 3.08 15.06 42.06
CA ARG A 13 3.04 16.11 43.08
C ARG A 13 1.70 16.83 43.14
N ASN A 14 0.97 16.92 42.04
CA ASN A 14 -0.32 17.63 41.99
C ASN A 14 -1.44 16.83 42.67
N HIS A 15 -1.37 15.51 42.58
CA HIS A 15 -2.34 14.58 43.17
C HIS A 15 -1.81 13.92 44.47
N GLN A 16 -0.63 14.30 44.94
CA GLN A 16 0.03 13.76 46.15
C GLN A 16 0.01 12.23 46.24
N GLY A 17 0.21 11.55 45.05
CA GLY A 17 0.13 10.10 44.99
C GLY A 17 1.03 9.53 43.89
N TYR A 18 1.17 8.22 43.90
CA TYR A 18 1.90 7.50 42.83
C TYR A 18 0.93 7.13 41.73
N ARG A 19 1.33 7.39 40.48
CA ARG A 19 0.61 6.91 39.31
C ARG A 19 1.47 5.97 38.46
N LEU A 20 0.85 4.97 37.93
CA LEU A 20 1.45 4.12 36.90
C LEU A 20 1.51 4.87 35.58
N VAL A 21 2.72 5.07 35.06
CA VAL A 21 2.92 5.62 33.73
C VAL A 21 3.31 4.45 32.82
N GLN A 22 2.50 4.15 31.85
CA GLN A 22 2.90 3.23 30.78
C GLN A 22 4.02 3.89 30.00
N LYS A 23 5.18 3.26 29.96
CA LYS A 23 6.23 3.65 29.04
C LYS A 23 5.71 3.42 27.64
N GLU A 24 5.60 4.46 26.83
CA GLU A 24 5.42 4.31 25.40
C GLU A 24 6.70 3.66 24.84
N GLU A 25 6.69 2.35 24.69
CA GLU A 25 7.74 1.67 23.95
C GLU A 25 7.57 2.02 22.48
N ALA A 26 8.63 2.54 21.89
CA ALA A 26 8.67 2.75 20.46
C ALA A 26 8.57 1.39 19.76
N VAL A 27 7.62 1.24 18.84
CA VAL A 27 7.44 0.01 18.05
C VAL A 27 8.64 -0.23 17.13
N PHE A 28 9.28 0.85 16.68
CA PHE A 28 10.48 0.84 15.84
C PHE A 28 11.65 1.58 16.49
N THR A 29 12.85 1.11 16.24
CA THR A 29 14.07 1.89 16.51
C THR A 29 14.13 3.11 15.57
N ASN A 30 14.90 4.12 15.93
CA ASN A 30 15.11 5.31 15.11
C ASN A 30 15.67 4.98 13.72
N SER A 31 16.54 3.98 13.62
CA SER A 31 17.14 3.55 12.37
C SER A 31 16.13 2.86 11.45
N GLU A 32 15.28 2.00 12.00
CA GLU A 32 14.23 1.31 11.26
C GLU A 32 13.22 2.28 10.69
N ILE A 33 12.67 3.19 11.52
CA ILE A 33 11.69 4.16 11.04
C ILE A 33 12.30 5.14 10.02
N LEU A 34 13.55 5.57 10.21
CA LEU A 34 14.24 6.42 9.24
C LEU A 34 14.41 5.71 7.90
N ALA A 35 14.80 4.44 7.90
CA ALA A 35 14.92 3.62 6.68
C ALA A 35 13.57 3.47 5.97
N VAL A 36 12.50 3.14 6.71
CA VAL A 36 11.14 3.02 6.15
C VAL A 36 10.69 4.34 5.52
N CYS A 37 10.84 5.47 6.23
CA CYS A 37 10.45 6.78 5.72
C CYS A 37 11.21 7.15 4.43
N ARG A 38 12.52 6.88 4.36
CA ARG A 38 13.33 7.14 3.16
C ARG A 38 12.93 6.26 1.98
N ILE A 39 12.73 4.96 2.21
CA ILE A 39 12.25 4.04 1.17
C ILE A 39 10.89 4.50 0.63
N LEU A 40 9.96 4.89 1.50
CA LEU A 40 8.65 5.40 1.08
C LEU A 40 8.77 6.67 0.24
N LEU A 41 9.56 7.66 0.67
CA LEU A 41 9.76 8.90 -0.09
C LEU A 41 10.42 8.64 -1.45
N GLU A 42 11.48 7.83 -1.49
CA GLU A 42 12.17 7.48 -2.73
C GLU A 42 11.34 6.59 -3.67
N SER A 43 10.37 5.85 -3.13
CA SER A 43 9.47 5.04 -3.96
C SER A 43 8.63 5.87 -4.92
N ARG A 44 8.34 7.13 -4.57
CA ARG A 44 7.50 8.06 -5.36
C ARG A 44 6.19 7.43 -5.84
N SER A 45 5.68 6.46 -5.06
CA SER A 45 4.58 5.59 -5.48
C SER A 45 3.19 6.18 -5.26
N MET A 46 3.09 7.27 -4.51
CA MET A 46 1.82 7.84 -4.06
C MET A 46 1.78 9.35 -4.29
N VAL A 47 0.59 9.90 -4.44
CA VAL A 47 0.40 11.36 -4.42
C VAL A 47 0.75 11.93 -3.05
N GLN A 48 1.06 13.23 -2.97
CA GLN A 48 1.45 13.86 -1.70
C GLN A 48 0.36 13.72 -0.62
N GLU A 49 -0.90 13.78 -1.03
CA GLU A 49 -2.08 13.66 -0.17
C GLU A 49 -2.23 12.25 0.46
N GLU A 50 -1.52 11.25 -0.05
CA GLU A 50 -1.43 9.92 0.55
C GLU A 50 -0.10 9.72 1.27
N MET A 51 1.02 10.10 0.64
CA MET A 51 2.36 9.89 1.17
C MET A 51 2.59 10.63 2.49
N PHE A 52 2.28 11.92 2.56
CA PHE A 52 2.61 12.71 3.74
C PHE A 52 1.79 12.33 4.98
N PRO A 53 0.46 12.12 4.89
CA PRO A 53 -0.30 11.60 6.03
C PRO A 53 0.13 10.20 6.47
N LEU A 54 0.58 9.34 5.54
CA LEU A 54 1.10 8.02 5.87
C LEU A 54 2.38 8.12 6.69
N LEU A 55 3.34 8.97 6.25
CA LEU A 55 4.58 9.22 6.99
C LEU A 55 4.30 9.81 8.38
N ASP A 56 3.39 10.79 8.47
CA ASP A 56 3.03 11.40 9.75
C ASP A 56 2.42 10.36 10.71
N LYS A 57 1.52 9.48 10.22
CA LYS A 57 0.97 8.37 11.03
C LYS A 57 2.03 7.39 11.51
N LEU A 58 2.99 7.03 10.65
CA LEU A 58 4.11 6.16 11.03
C LEU A 58 4.94 6.80 12.16
N LEU A 59 5.30 8.08 12.01
CA LEU A 59 6.06 8.80 13.02
C LEU A 59 5.27 8.99 14.33
N ASP A 60 3.95 9.22 14.24
CA ASP A 60 3.11 9.42 15.43
C ASP A 60 2.88 8.13 16.23
N ARG A 61 2.96 6.97 15.58
CA ARG A 61 2.64 5.68 16.21
C ARG A 61 3.85 4.81 16.51
N CYS A 62 4.96 5.02 15.80
CA CYS A 62 6.08 4.08 15.79
C CYS A 62 7.33 4.58 16.51
N VAL A 63 7.41 5.87 16.84
CA VAL A 63 8.54 6.45 17.58
C VAL A 63 8.07 7.27 18.78
N THR A 64 8.95 7.44 19.76
CA THR A 64 8.68 8.30 20.90
C THR A 64 8.63 9.77 20.47
N GLU A 65 7.87 10.62 21.18
CA GLU A 65 7.79 12.05 20.91
C GLU A 65 9.16 12.75 20.90
N GLN A 66 10.10 12.29 21.73
CA GLN A 66 11.47 12.82 21.75
C GLN A 66 12.19 12.61 20.42
N ASN A 67 12.05 11.44 19.80
CA ASN A 67 12.76 11.04 18.59
C ASN A 67 12.05 11.49 17.31
N LYS A 68 10.74 11.70 17.37
CA LYS A 68 9.90 12.13 16.25
C LYS A 68 10.42 13.43 15.59
N ARG A 69 10.80 14.42 16.41
CA ARG A 69 11.34 15.70 15.90
C ARG A 69 12.64 15.49 15.13
N MET A 70 13.51 14.63 15.64
CA MET A 70 14.77 14.29 14.99
C MET A 70 14.55 13.59 13.66
N VAL A 71 13.70 12.58 13.61
CA VAL A 71 13.39 11.84 12.36
C VAL A 71 12.74 12.78 11.34
N LYS A 72 11.78 13.62 11.75
CA LYS A 72 11.17 14.65 10.88
C LYS A 72 12.23 15.58 10.27
N SER A 73 13.20 16.02 11.06
CA SER A 73 14.30 16.86 10.57
C SER A 73 15.20 16.15 9.56
N LEU A 74 15.48 14.84 9.80
CA LEU A 74 16.34 14.03 8.94
C LEU A 74 15.73 13.71 7.57
N ILE A 75 14.39 13.71 7.45
CA ILE A 75 13.68 13.46 6.18
C ILE A 75 13.09 14.75 5.57
N ALA A 76 13.36 15.92 6.16
CA ALA A 76 12.73 17.17 5.73
C ALA A 76 13.06 17.54 4.30
N ASN A 77 14.32 17.35 3.87
CA ASN A 77 14.75 17.64 2.52
C ASN A 77 14.09 16.73 1.49
N GLU A 78 14.06 15.44 1.74
CA GLU A 78 13.41 14.46 0.86
C GLU A 78 11.91 14.72 0.76
N LYS A 79 11.26 15.08 1.87
CA LYS A 79 9.85 15.47 1.89
C LYS A 79 9.61 16.76 1.09
N PHE A 80 10.48 17.75 1.21
CA PHE A 80 10.40 19.02 0.46
C PHE A 80 10.61 18.80 -1.04
N LEU A 81 11.57 17.96 -1.42
CA LEU A 81 11.92 17.65 -2.81
C LEU A 81 11.07 16.49 -3.39
N TYR A 82 10.05 16.02 -2.66
CA TYR A 82 9.23 14.91 -3.10
C TYR A 82 8.53 15.22 -4.42
N VAL A 83 8.79 14.39 -5.42
CA VAL A 83 8.13 14.46 -6.72
C VAL A 83 7.06 13.36 -6.79
N PRO A 84 5.78 13.73 -6.70
CA PRO A 84 4.70 12.75 -6.79
C PRO A 84 4.59 12.15 -8.21
N PRO A 85 3.97 10.97 -8.36
CA PRO A 85 3.73 10.39 -9.67
C PRO A 85 2.80 11.28 -10.50
N HIS A 86 3.08 11.37 -11.81
CA HIS A 86 2.35 12.26 -12.73
C HIS A 86 0.86 11.93 -12.93
N HIS A 87 0.43 10.71 -12.58
CA HIS A 87 -0.97 10.29 -12.77
C HIS A 87 -1.97 11.00 -11.84
N GLY A 88 -1.53 11.49 -10.68
CA GLY A 88 -2.39 12.17 -9.71
C GLY A 88 -3.47 11.29 -9.04
N THR A 89 -3.44 9.98 -9.25
CA THR A 89 -4.47 9.04 -8.77
C THR A 89 -4.11 8.54 -7.37
N LYS A 90 -5.08 8.57 -6.45
CA LYS A 90 -4.96 7.92 -5.14
C LYS A 90 -5.09 6.42 -5.28
N ILE A 91 -4.16 5.67 -4.69
CA ILE A 91 -4.10 4.20 -4.81
C ILE A 91 -4.47 3.47 -3.52
N LEU A 92 -4.19 4.05 -2.35
CA LEU A 92 -4.43 3.40 -1.06
C LEU A 92 -5.88 2.93 -0.85
N PRO A 93 -6.93 3.69 -1.26
CA PRO A 93 -8.31 3.25 -1.07
C PRO A 93 -8.65 1.93 -1.76
N GLY A 94 -8.01 1.66 -2.92
CA GLY A 94 -8.22 0.43 -3.69
C GLY A 94 -7.33 -0.72 -3.27
N LEU A 95 -6.14 -0.44 -2.76
CA LEU A 95 -5.09 -1.42 -2.52
C LEU A 95 -5.52 -2.57 -1.59
N TRP A 96 -6.19 -2.23 -0.48
CA TRP A 96 -6.69 -3.22 0.48
C TRP A 96 -7.78 -4.12 -0.12
N LYS A 97 -8.75 -3.54 -0.83
CA LYS A 97 -9.84 -4.29 -1.48
C LYS A 97 -9.31 -5.25 -2.53
N LEU A 98 -8.35 -4.81 -3.34
CA LEU A 98 -7.68 -5.68 -4.32
C LEU A 98 -6.93 -6.81 -3.63
N GLY A 99 -6.25 -6.54 -2.51
CA GLY A 99 -5.59 -7.56 -1.69
C GLY A 99 -6.57 -8.60 -1.14
N GLN A 100 -7.75 -8.16 -0.68
CA GLN A 100 -8.80 -9.06 -0.21
C GLN A 100 -9.35 -9.94 -1.35
N ALA A 101 -9.60 -9.39 -2.54
CA ALA A 101 -10.06 -10.15 -3.70
C ALA A 101 -9.05 -11.20 -4.15
N ILE A 102 -7.74 -10.90 -4.07
CA ILE A 102 -6.66 -11.87 -4.34
C ILE A 102 -6.71 -13.00 -3.31
N GLN A 103 -6.78 -12.67 -2.03
CA GLN A 103 -6.77 -13.66 -0.95
C GLN A 103 -8.00 -14.58 -0.98
N SER A 104 -9.17 -14.02 -1.33
CA SER A 104 -10.42 -14.77 -1.45
C SER A 104 -10.61 -15.44 -2.81
N HIS A 105 -9.65 -15.28 -3.73
CA HIS A 105 -9.74 -15.76 -5.12
C HIS A 105 -11.03 -15.30 -5.82
N THR A 106 -11.44 -14.06 -5.59
CA THR A 106 -12.65 -13.48 -6.16
C THR A 106 -12.36 -12.86 -7.52
N VAL A 107 -13.17 -13.19 -8.51
CA VAL A 107 -13.09 -12.61 -9.86
C VAL A 107 -13.50 -11.14 -9.84
N LEU A 108 -12.75 -10.32 -10.54
CA LEU A 108 -12.99 -8.89 -10.63
C LEU A 108 -13.40 -8.46 -12.05
N GLU A 109 -14.35 -7.56 -12.13
CA GLU A 109 -14.53 -6.71 -13.29
C GLU A 109 -13.78 -5.40 -13.11
N ILE A 110 -12.96 -5.02 -14.09
CA ILE A 110 -12.21 -3.78 -14.09
C ILE A 110 -12.49 -2.94 -15.33
N GLU A 111 -12.57 -1.63 -15.15
CA GLU A 111 -12.49 -0.62 -16.19
C GLU A 111 -11.05 -0.10 -16.24
N TYR A 112 -10.34 -0.40 -17.32
CA TYR A 112 -8.91 -0.11 -17.45
C TYR A 112 -8.62 0.84 -18.60
N GLN A 113 -7.92 1.94 -18.32
CA GLN A 113 -7.49 2.92 -19.31
C GLN A 113 -6.17 2.49 -19.96
N LYS A 114 -6.20 2.21 -21.27
CA LYS A 114 -5.01 1.85 -22.05
C LYS A 114 -4.02 3.03 -22.13
N LEU A 115 -2.72 2.71 -22.27
CA LEU A 115 -1.67 3.71 -22.43
C LEU A 115 -1.80 4.46 -23.77
N LYS A 116 -2.00 3.71 -24.85
CA LYS A 116 -2.20 4.26 -26.19
C LYS A 116 -3.68 4.54 -26.42
N GLY A 117 -4.01 5.78 -26.80
CA GLY A 117 -5.37 6.16 -27.21
C GLY A 117 -6.32 6.57 -26.07
N LYS A 118 -5.94 6.45 -24.81
CA LYS A 118 -6.81 6.74 -23.63
C LYS A 118 -8.14 5.99 -23.64
N GLU A 119 -8.25 4.92 -24.43
CA GLU A 119 -9.44 4.07 -24.50
C GLU A 119 -9.61 3.34 -23.18
N THR A 120 -10.82 3.34 -22.64
CA THR A 120 -11.20 2.52 -21.49
C THR A 120 -11.76 1.19 -21.97
N VAL A 121 -11.24 0.10 -21.43
CA VAL A 121 -11.67 -1.25 -21.76
C VAL A 121 -12.19 -1.94 -20.51
N HIS A 122 -13.24 -2.74 -20.68
CA HIS A 122 -13.75 -3.62 -19.63
C HIS A 122 -13.02 -4.96 -19.70
N ARG A 123 -12.65 -5.49 -18.55
CA ARG A 123 -11.98 -6.78 -18.39
C ARG A 123 -12.55 -7.52 -17.20
N VAL A 124 -12.75 -8.81 -17.37
CA VAL A 124 -13.00 -9.74 -16.28
C VAL A 124 -11.69 -10.46 -16.00
N ILE A 125 -11.21 -10.40 -14.77
CA ILE A 125 -9.89 -10.90 -14.40
C ILE A 125 -9.95 -11.76 -13.15
N GLU A 126 -9.03 -12.71 -13.07
CA GLU A 126 -8.69 -13.51 -11.90
C GLU A 126 -7.44 -12.90 -11.26
N PRO A 127 -7.58 -12.10 -10.22
CA PRO A 127 -6.44 -11.41 -9.63
C PRO A 127 -5.59 -12.37 -8.80
N VAL A 128 -4.27 -12.39 -9.05
CA VAL A 128 -3.36 -13.34 -8.41
C VAL A 128 -2.23 -12.67 -7.63
N GLY A 129 -2.02 -11.37 -7.78
CA GLY A 129 -0.98 -10.68 -7.05
C GLY A 129 -1.02 -9.17 -7.17
N LEU A 130 -0.35 -8.53 -6.21
CA LEU A 130 0.00 -7.10 -6.24
C LEU A 130 1.52 -6.98 -6.28
N LEU A 131 2.02 -6.14 -7.17
CA LEU A 131 3.44 -5.83 -7.30
C LEU A 131 3.67 -4.34 -7.13
N PHE A 132 4.86 -4.00 -6.65
CA PHE A 132 5.40 -2.64 -6.72
C PHE A 132 6.70 -2.67 -7.50
N SER A 133 6.78 -1.88 -8.56
CA SER A 133 7.98 -1.74 -9.39
C SER A 133 8.00 -0.39 -10.07
N GLU A 134 9.18 0.22 -10.20
CA GLU A 134 9.41 1.45 -10.96
C GLU A 134 8.37 2.55 -10.69
N TYR A 135 8.17 2.89 -9.41
CA TYR A 135 7.25 3.93 -8.94
C TYR A 135 5.75 3.60 -9.01
N TYR A 136 5.35 2.41 -9.50
CA TYR A 136 3.94 2.07 -9.68
C TYR A 136 3.56 0.79 -8.94
N PHE A 137 2.30 0.75 -8.51
CA PHE A 137 1.66 -0.48 -8.10
C PHE A 137 0.96 -1.13 -9.27
N TYR A 138 1.00 -2.45 -9.30
CA TYR A 138 0.42 -3.27 -10.35
C TYR A 138 -0.46 -4.36 -9.77
N LEU A 139 -1.58 -4.61 -10.44
CA LEU A 139 -2.41 -5.80 -10.25
C LEU A 139 -2.02 -6.82 -11.31
N VAL A 140 -1.75 -8.04 -10.88
CA VAL A 140 -1.45 -9.18 -11.73
C VAL A 140 -2.66 -10.08 -11.78
N GLY A 141 -3.11 -10.48 -12.98
CA GLY A 141 -4.28 -11.32 -13.10
C GLY A 141 -4.46 -11.95 -14.48
N PHE A 142 -5.16 -13.06 -14.52
CA PHE A 142 -5.53 -13.73 -15.75
C PHE A 142 -6.82 -13.14 -16.30
N ILE A 143 -6.88 -12.90 -17.60
CA ILE A 143 -8.08 -12.35 -18.27
C ILE A 143 -9.02 -13.51 -18.59
N ARG A 144 -10.30 -13.34 -18.28
CA ARG A 144 -11.39 -14.23 -18.66
C ARG A 144 -12.12 -13.74 -19.93
N GLY A 145 -12.68 -14.70 -20.68
CA GLY A 145 -13.67 -14.41 -21.73
C GLY A 145 -13.16 -13.59 -22.90
N ILE A 146 -11.83 -13.53 -23.11
CA ILE A 146 -11.24 -12.81 -24.23
C ILE A 146 -10.74 -13.79 -25.30
N ASP A 147 -10.95 -13.43 -26.55
CA ASP A 147 -10.33 -14.12 -27.68
C ASP A 147 -8.84 -13.70 -27.72
N LYS A 148 -7.99 -14.58 -27.15
CA LYS A 148 -6.55 -14.32 -27.05
C LYS A 148 -5.92 -14.11 -28.42
N ALA A 149 -6.39 -14.79 -29.46
CA ALA A 149 -5.87 -14.68 -30.82
C ALA A 149 -6.05 -13.27 -31.40
N LYS A 150 -7.09 -12.55 -30.99
CA LYS A 150 -7.35 -11.17 -31.42
C LYS A 150 -6.76 -10.11 -30.49
N ALA A 151 -6.51 -10.47 -29.24
CA ALA A 151 -6.18 -9.50 -28.19
C ALA A 151 -4.69 -9.44 -27.86
N PHE A 152 -3.94 -10.48 -28.12
CA PHE A 152 -2.52 -10.61 -27.77
C PHE A 152 -1.66 -10.93 -29.00
N GLU A 153 -0.43 -10.42 -28.99
CA GLU A 153 0.58 -10.75 -30.00
C GLU A 153 0.97 -12.24 -29.95
N ASN A 154 0.94 -12.83 -28.75
CA ASN A 154 1.17 -14.26 -28.51
C ASN A 154 -0.07 -14.89 -27.84
N PRO A 155 -0.97 -15.52 -28.60
CA PRO A 155 -2.19 -16.13 -28.07
C PRO A 155 -1.96 -17.30 -27.11
N ASP A 156 -0.81 -17.98 -27.24
CA ASP A 156 -0.42 -19.13 -26.43
C ASP A 156 0.24 -18.72 -25.11
N ASP A 157 0.36 -17.41 -24.85
CA ASP A 157 0.93 -16.90 -23.61
C ASP A 157 0.06 -17.30 -22.42
N LEU A 158 0.68 -18.06 -21.50
CA LEU A 158 0.05 -18.53 -20.27
C LEU A 158 0.29 -17.57 -19.08
N PHE A 159 1.06 -16.50 -19.29
CA PHE A 159 1.37 -15.57 -18.22
C PHE A 159 0.19 -14.65 -17.90
N PRO A 160 0.07 -14.22 -16.63
CA PRO A 160 -0.93 -13.25 -16.24
C PRO A 160 -0.62 -11.87 -16.83
N THR A 161 -1.65 -11.11 -17.07
CA THR A 161 -1.54 -9.72 -17.52
C THR A 161 -1.27 -8.80 -16.33
N ILE A 162 -0.47 -7.76 -16.56
CA ILE A 162 -0.08 -6.78 -15.55
C ILE A 162 -0.82 -5.47 -15.80
N TYR A 163 -1.57 -5.01 -14.80
CA TYR A 163 -2.37 -3.78 -14.84
C TYR A 163 -1.82 -2.76 -13.86
N ARG A 164 -1.48 -1.56 -14.32
CA ARG A 164 -1.11 -0.46 -13.42
C ARG A 164 -2.34 0.00 -12.64
N LEU A 165 -2.21 0.12 -11.31
CA LEU A 165 -3.33 0.51 -10.44
C LEU A 165 -3.89 1.91 -10.75
N ASP A 166 -3.00 2.85 -11.07
CA ASP A 166 -3.38 4.23 -11.40
C ASP A 166 -4.23 4.36 -12.68
N ARG A 167 -4.31 3.29 -13.49
CA ARG A 167 -5.13 3.22 -14.71
C ARG A 167 -6.40 2.41 -14.53
N ILE A 168 -6.61 1.79 -13.40
CA ILE A 168 -7.88 1.16 -13.06
C ILE A 168 -8.84 2.27 -12.62
N VAL A 169 -9.77 2.61 -13.53
CA VAL A 169 -10.76 3.67 -13.30
C VAL A 169 -11.77 3.21 -12.25
N ARG A 170 -12.18 1.94 -12.36
CA ARG A 170 -13.13 1.29 -11.45
C ARG A 170 -12.88 -0.21 -11.41
N PHE A 171 -13.19 -0.83 -10.31
CA PHE A 171 -13.26 -2.28 -10.18
C PHE A 171 -14.41 -2.69 -9.26
N GLN A 172 -14.93 -3.88 -9.47
CA GLN A 172 -15.96 -4.49 -8.63
C GLN A 172 -15.77 -6.00 -8.59
N GLU A 173 -16.18 -6.61 -7.48
CA GLU A 173 -16.23 -8.05 -7.33
C GLU A 173 -17.46 -8.60 -8.06
N THR A 174 -17.30 -9.71 -8.79
CA THR A 174 -18.42 -10.38 -9.48
C THR A 174 -19.18 -11.33 -8.58
N GLY A 175 -18.62 -11.69 -7.42
CA GLY A 175 -19.12 -12.76 -6.56
C GLY A 175 -18.72 -14.18 -7.00
N GLU A 176 -18.04 -14.31 -8.15
CA GLU A 176 -17.47 -15.59 -8.59
C GLU A 176 -16.10 -15.82 -7.96
N HIS A 177 -15.76 -17.09 -7.73
CA HIS A 177 -14.43 -17.49 -7.26
C HIS A 177 -13.72 -18.32 -8.33
N PHE A 178 -12.38 -18.29 -8.30
CA PHE A 178 -11.53 -19.04 -9.21
C PHE A 178 -10.50 -19.89 -8.45
N HIS A 179 -9.94 -20.88 -9.12
CA HIS A 179 -8.80 -21.67 -8.61
C HIS A 179 -7.52 -21.15 -9.26
N PRO A 180 -6.55 -20.63 -8.48
CA PRO A 180 -5.30 -20.19 -9.04
C PRO A 180 -4.52 -21.37 -9.65
N PRO A 181 -3.87 -21.19 -10.81
CA PRO A 181 -3.22 -22.29 -11.54
C PRO A 181 -1.97 -22.88 -10.87
N TYR A 182 -1.57 -22.35 -9.69
CA TYR A 182 -0.39 -22.76 -8.91
C TYR A 182 -0.74 -23.02 -7.44
N ALA A 183 -1.98 -23.36 -7.14
CA ALA A 183 -2.41 -23.64 -5.77
C ALA A 183 -2.20 -25.11 -5.35
N ASP A 184 -1.51 -25.93 -6.14
CA ASP A 184 -1.17 -27.32 -5.85
C ASP A 184 0.27 -27.46 -5.35
#